data_036194e6d77a8cc890fb5aa34a690283
#
_entry.id   036194e6d77a8cc890fb5aa34a690283
#
_cell.length_a   1.000
_cell.length_b   1.000
_cell.length_c   1.000
_cell.angle_alpha   90.00
_cell.angle_beta   90.00
_cell.angle_gamma   90.00
#
_symmetry.space_group_name_H-M   'P 1'
#
loop_
_entity.id
_entity.type
_entity.pdbx_description
1 polymer ?
#
loop_
_entity_poly.entity_id
_entity_poly.type
_entity_poly.pdbx_seq_one_letter_code
_entity_poly.pdbx_strand_id
1 'polypeptide(L)'
;MITSSIDIYTAGIAGVVVIGFIGDMIARKSHLPSIVWLLAFGLVLGPVFGILKNSLLVGLSPIVSTIVLLIVVFNAGLKLNIYQFIRSISRTMLLAVVNFVIAAAITAAAAYIFGFSLIDGILLGAIVGGTSAAVIPIISKGSSLSPQAKNLVTVESILTDPIGIVLTLAIINIIILNNYSLNFVVSSVISSFSISLVMGAVAGFIWIPIMGYLQRDRYEYSYAGALAVAFIIFLITQALNGSGPIAALVFGIMIANGEEIFKWLKYKDTNSFTLNSESRRFNNLITFFTAAFFFVYLGALVSFSNYSSMLIGLGITVLLIVSRFIGTPVALFKSQYQKEEMPQISTMVSRGMGAGVLATLPLAYGVPGTAQFINIIFMVILASILFNSAAAFFFASKKPKVTVSPKAALSEQAKQEATKQQKKPLP
;
A
#
# COMPACT_ATOMS: atom_id res chain seq x y z
N MET A 1 -8.63 -22.72 32.90
CA MET A 1 -8.26 -23.55 31.74
C MET A 1 -9.00 -23.01 30.51
N ILE A 2 -8.29 -22.57 29.51
CA ILE A 2 -8.90 -22.20 28.22
C ILE A 2 -9.23 -23.52 27.52
N THR A 3 -10.48 -23.94 27.57
CA THR A 3 -10.90 -25.32 27.20
C THR A 3 -11.79 -25.36 25.95
N SER A 4 -12.24 -24.24 25.44
CA SER A 4 -13.03 -24.20 24.20
C SER A 4 -12.24 -23.56 23.04
N SER A 5 -12.53 -24.00 21.81
CA SER A 5 -11.97 -23.38 20.62
C SER A 5 -12.32 -21.88 20.54
N ILE A 6 -13.46 -21.46 21.09
CA ILE A 6 -13.92 -20.09 21.17
C ILE A 6 -12.98 -19.24 22.04
N ASP A 7 -12.52 -19.76 23.19
CA ASP A 7 -11.60 -19.06 24.08
C ASP A 7 -10.25 -18.80 23.42
N ILE A 8 -9.76 -19.76 22.62
CA ILE A 8 -8.50 -19.62 21.88
C ILE A 8 -8.60 -18.54 20.81
N TYR A 9 -9.70 -18.50 20.05
CA TYR A 9 -9.91 -17.45 19.02
C TYR A 9 -10.07 -16.07 19.64
N THR A 10 -10.84 -15.98 20.74
CA THR A 10 -11.04 -14.72 21.46
C THR A 10 -9.73 -14.20 22.05
N ALA A 11 -8.95 -15.06 22.70
CA ALA A 11 -7.62 -14.73 23.20
C ALA A 11 -6.66 -14.32 22.05
N GLY A 12 -6.75 -14.99 20.91
CA GLY A 12 -5.97 -14.65 19.72
C GLY A 12 -6.26 -13.25 19.21
N ILE A 13 -7.53 -12.89 19.05
CA ILE A 13 -7.94 -11.55 18.61
C ILE A 13 -7.51 -10.49 19.63
N ALA A 14 -7.80 -10.69 20.92
CA ALA A 14 -7.39 -9.77 21.97
C ALA A 14 -5.87 -9.62 22.02
N GLY A 15 -5.13 -10.72 21.88
CA GLY A 15 -3.67 -10.74 21.85
C GLY A 15 -3.11 -9.92 20.70
N VAL A 16 -3.66 -10.04 19.49
CA VAL A 16 -3.23 -9.26 18.33
C VAL A 16 -3.46 -7.76 18.53
N VAL A 17 -4.58 -7.37 19.13
CA VAL A 17 -4.86 -5.95 19.43
C VAL A 17 -3.84 -5.39 20.41
N VAL A 18 -3.55 -6.12 21.51
CA VAL A 18 -2.54 -5.75 22.49
C VAL A 18 -1.15 -5.66 21.87
N ILE A 19 -0.77 -6.65 21.06
CA ILE A 19 0.51 -6.68 20.33
C ILE A 19 0.59 -5.53 19.35
N GLY A 20 -0.48 -5.21 18.64
CA GLY A 20 -0.55 -4.05 17.74
C GLY A 20 -0.25 -2.75 18.47
N PHE A 21 -0.85 -2.56 19.64
CA PHE A 21 -0.63 -1.39 20.47
C PHE A 21 0.81 -1.34 21.02
N ILE A 22 1.32 -2.46 21.54
CA ILE A 22 2.71 -2.56 22.02
C ILE A 22 3.70 -2.29 20.87
N GLY A 23 3.46 -2.86 19.69
CA GLY A 23 4.29 -2.64 18.51
C GLY A 23 4.36 -1.18 18.08
N ASP A 24 3.23 -0.45 18.09
CA ASP A 24 3.21 1.00 17.82
C ASP A 24 3.94 1.80 18.90
N MET A 25 3.78 1.42 20.15
CA MET A 25 4.44 2.07 21.29
C MET A 25 5.97 1.90 21.23
N ILE A 26 6.46 0.70 20.88
CA ILE A 26 7.89 0.43 20.70
C ILE A 26 8.41 1.18 19.44
N ALA A 27 7.65 1.20 18.35
CA ALA A 27 8.00 1.89 17.12
C ALA A 27 8.26 3.39 17.33
N ARG A 28 7.46 4.02 18.17
CA ARG A 28 7.64 5.46 18.53
C ARG A 28 8.97 5.73 19.24
N LYS A 29 9.51 4.76 19.98
CA LYS A 29 10.79 4.87 20.71
C LYS A 29 11.98 4.38 19.90
N SER A 30 11.81 3.36 19.05
CA SER A 30 12.91 2.65 18.36
C SER A 30 13.33 3.26 17.04
N HIS A 31 12.63 4.29 16.51
CA HIS A 31 12.82 4.85 15.16
C HIS A 31 12.61 3.83 14.02
N LEU A 32 12.13 2.63 14.34
CA LEU A 32 11.73 1.62 13.35
C LEU A 32 10.22 1.66 13.14
N PRO A 33 9.72 1.43 11.91
CA PRO A 33 8.30 1.29 11.66
C PRO A 33 7.65 0.17 12.46
N SER A 34 6.40 0.35 12.90
CA SER A 34 5.64 -0.66 13.66
C SER A 34 5.55 -2.01 12.95
N ILE A 35 5.57 -2.01 11.63
CA ILE A 35 5.56 -3.23 10.79
C ILE A 35 6.68 -4.21 11.20
N VAL A 36 7.88 -3.73 11.49
CA VAL A 36 9.02 -4.59 11.89
C VAL A 36 8.70 -5.33 13.19
N TRP A 37 8.13 -4.63 14.15
CA TRP A 37 7.77 -5.21 15.45
C TRP A 37 6.60 -6.20 15.33
N LEU A 38 5.60 -5.87 14.51
CA LEU A 38 4.46 -6.74 14.27
C LEU A 38 4.86 -8.05 13.59
N LEU A 39 5.74 -7.99 12.59
CA LEU A 39 6.33 -9.15 11.95
C LEU A 39 7.14 -10.00 12.94
N ALA A 40 7.94 -9.34 13.80
CA ALA A 40 8.73 -10.02 14.83
C ALA A 40 7.82 -10.73 15.86
N PHE A 41 6.76 -10.09 16.32
CA PHE A 41 5.77 -10.72 17.19
C PHE A 41 5.08 -11.91 16.53
N GLY A 42 4.73 -11.80 15.24
CA GLY A 42 4.19 -12.92 14.47
C GLY A 42 5.15 -14.09 14.40
N LEU A 43 6.44 -13.85 14.12
CA LEU A 43 7.51 -14.86 14.16
C LEU A 43 7.59 -15.54 15.52
N VAL A 44 7.54 -14.78 16.60
CA VAL A 44 7.64 -15.29 17.97
C VAL A 44 6.44 -16.18 18.29
N LEU A 45 5.21 -15.76 17.96
CA LEU A 45 3.99 -16.50 18.25
C LEU A 45 3.78 -17.73 17.35
N GLY A 46 4.22 -17.66 16.10
CA GLY A 46 4.12 -18.73 15.11
C GLY A 46 5.28 -19.72 15.23
N PRO A 47 6.31 -19.58 14.39
CA PRO A 47 7.34 -20.61 14.25
C PRO A 47 8.27 -20.76 15.46
N VAL A 48 8.43 -19.75 16.34
CA VAL A 48 9.33 -19.85 17.50
C VAL A 48 8.65 -20.58 18.66
N PHE A 49 7.48 -20.13 19.10
CA PHE A 49 6.77 -20.73 20.23
C PHE A 49 5.68 -21.75 19.82
N GLY A 50 5.30 -21.80 18.54
CA GLY A 50 4.27 -22.72 18.05
C GLY A 50 2.87 -22.49 18.64
N ILE A 51 2.60 -21.29 19.22
CA ILE A 51 1.31 -20.95 19.81
C ILE A 51 0.25 -20.89 18.70
N LEU A 52 0.59 -20.30 17.57
CA LEU A 52 -0.25 -20.23 16.37
C LEU A 52 0.17 -21.35 15.41
N LYS A 53 -0.63 -22.41 15.35
CA LYS A 53 -0.35 -23.55 14.47
C LYS A 53 -0.47 -23.16 13.00
N ASN A 54 0.54 -23.47 12.21
CA ASN A 54 0.59 -23.13 10.78
C ASN A 54 -0.61 -23.69 9.99
N SER A 55 -1.08 -24.89 10.31
CA SER A 55 -2.26 -25.49 9.66
C SER A 55 -3.53 -24.66 9.82
N LEU A 56 -3.75 -24.07 11.00
CA LEU A 56 -4.88 -23.16 11.25
C LEU A 56 -4.73 -21.87 10.46
N LEU A 57 -3.52 -21.30 10.45
CA LEU A 57 -3.23 -20.05 9.74
C LEU A 57 -3.40 -20.21 8.23
N VAL A 58 -2.90 -21.30 7.67
CA VAL A 58 -3.07 -21.62 6.24
C VAL A 58 -4.56 -21.80 5.90
N GLY A 59 -5.33 -22.50 6.75
CA GLY A 59 -6.78 -22.66 6.56
C GLY A 59 -7.56 -21.34 6.60
N LEU A 60 -7.09 -20.36 7.37
CA LEU A 60 -7.69 -19.01 7.43
C LEU A 60 -7.23 -18.09 6.31
N SER A 61 -6.20 -18.47 5.54
CA SER A 61 -5.60 -17.62 4.51
C SER A 61 -6.60 -17.05 3.50
N PRO A 62 -7.58 -17.80 2.95
CA PRO A 62 -8.53 -17.23 2.01
C PRO A 62 -9.38 -16.11 2.61
N ILE A 63 -9.85 -16.29 3.85
CA ILE A 63 -10.69 -15.32 4.54
C ILE A 63 -9.88 -14.08 4.91
N VAL A 64 -8.73 -14.27 5.56
CA VAL A 64 -7.85 -13.18 6.01
C VAL A 64 -7.36 -12.37 4.81
N SER A 65 -6.87 -13.04 3.77
CA SER A 65 -6.37 -12.36 2.57
C SER A 65 -7.46 -11.57 1.88
N THR A 66 -8.67 -12.10 1.77
CA THR A 66 -9.80 -11.41 1.12
C THR A 66 -10.21 -10.15 1.88
N ILE A 67 -10.41 -10.27 3.22
CA ILE A 67 -10.82 -9.12 4.05
C ILE A 67 -9.74 -8.04 4.03
N VAL A 68 -8.49 -8.44 4.25
CA VAL A 68 -7.37 -7.49 4.29
C VAL A 68 -7.14 -6.87 2.92
N LEU A 69 -7.21 -7.64 1.84
CA LEU A 69 -7.11 -7.13 0.47
C LEU A 69 -8.18 -6.06 0.21
N LEU A 70 -9.43 -6.36 0.52
CA LEU A 70 -10.53 -5.41 0.31
C LEU A 70 -10.27 -4.09 1.04
N ILE A 71 -9.92 -4.14 2.33
CA ILE A 71 -9.66 -2.94 3.12
C ILE A 71 -8.44 -2.17 2.57
N VAL A 72 -7.39 -2.88 2.16
CA VAL A 72 -6.18 -2.26 1.60
C VAL A 72 -6.47 -1.59 0.27
N VAL A 73 -7.16 -2.27 -0.66
CA VAL A 73 -7.43 -1.70 -1.98
C VAL A 73 -8.45 -0.56 -1.91
N PHE A 74 -9.49 -0.68 -1.08
CA PHE A 74 -10.43 0.39 -0.83
C PHE A 74 -9.74 1.63 -0.26
N ASN A 75 -8.86 1.44 0.74
CA ASN A 75 -8.08 2.51 1.32
C ASN A 75 -7.05 3.10 0.33
N ALA A 76 -6.47 2.30 -0.56
CA ALA A 76 -5.63 2.79 -1.64
C ALA A 76 -6.42 3.70 -2.59
N GLY A 77 -7.65 3.31 -2.94
CA GLY A 77 -8.58 4.13 -3.73
C GLY A 77 -8.91 5.46 -3.04
N LEU A 78 -9.18 5.45 -1.73
CA LEU A 78 -9.48 6.66 -0.96
C LEU A 78 -8.32 7.67 -0.89
N LYS A 79 -7.09 7.24 -1.14
CA LYS A 79 -5.90 8.10 -1.17
C LYS A 79 -5.62 8.70 -2.55
N LEU A 80 -6.25 8.18 -3.61
CA LEU A 80 -6.05 8.64 -4.98
C LEU A 80 -6.91 9.87 -5.29
N ASN A 81 -6.28 11.02 -5.36
CA ASN A 81 -6.90 12.24 -5.87
C ASN A 81 -6.67 12.34 -7.37
N ILE A 82 -7.74 12.18 -8.18
CA ILE A 82 -7.67 12.18 -9.65
C ILE A 82 -7.13 13.51 -10.18
N TYR A 83 -7.52 14.63 -9.60
CA TYR A 83 -7.09 15.95 -10.04
C TYR A 83 -5.59 16.17 -9.82
N GLN A 84 -5.08 15.79 -8.63
CA GLN A 84 -3.64 15.82 -8.36
C GLN A 84 -2.88 14.83 -9.24
N PHE A 85 -3.47 13.67 -9.48
CA PHE A 85 -2.96 12.65 -10.39
C PHE A 85 -2.78 13.22 -11.80
N ILE A 86 -3.82 13.82 -12.39
CA ILE A 86 -3.78 14.41 -13.74
C ILE A 86 -2.77 15.56 -13.81
N ARG A 87 -2.63 16.36 -12.78
CA ARG A 87 -1.74 17.52 -12.75
C ARG A 87 -0.27 17.17 -12.49
N SER A 88 0.00 16.06 -11.82
CA SER A 88 1.36 15.56 -11.49
C SER A 88 1.86 14.50 -12.48
N ILE A 89 1.10 14.22 -13.53
CA ILE A 89 1.20 13.05 -14.40
C ILE A 89 2.60 12.81 -14.97
N SER A 90 3.37 13.86 -15.35
CA SER A 90 4.51 13.59 -16.22
C SER A 90 5.71 12.92 -15.54
N ARG A 91 6.12 13.40 -14.37
CA ARG A 91 7.38 12.97 -13.72
C ARG A 91 7.16 11.89 -12.66
N THR A 92 6.13 12.06 -11.82
CA THR A 92 5.84 11.06 -10.75
C THR A 92 5.33 9.75 -11.34
N MET A 93 4.51 9.82 -12.38
CA MET A 93 4.02 8.64 -13.08
C MET A 93 5.16 7.91 -13.82
N LEU A 94 6.05 8.68 -14.47
CA LEU A 94 7.23 8.09 -15.10
C LEU A 94 8.12 7.38 -14.05
N LEU A 95 8.34 8.01 -12.89
CA LEU A 95 9.09 7.40 -11.79
C LEU A 95 8.39 6.11 -11.30
N ALA A 96 7.07 6.14 -11.09
CA ALA A 96 6.29 5.00 -10.64
C ALA A 96 6.38 3.83 -11.63
N VAL A 97 6.10 4.09 -12.91
CA VAL A 97 6.08 3.05 -13.96
C VAL A 97 7.49 2.50 -14.20
N VAL A 98 8.49 3.35 -14.38
CA VAL A 98 9.87 2.91 -14.64
C VAL A 98 10.42 2.07 -13.49
N ASN A 99 10.28 2.55 -12.25
CA ASN A 99 10.77 1.80 -11.09
C ASN A 99 9.99 0.49 -10.89
N PHE A 100 8.66 0.51 -11.10
CA PHE A 100 7.84 -0.70 -11.01
C PHE A 100 8.27 -1.75 -12.04
N VAL A 101 8.39 -1.35 -13.32
CA VAL A 101 8.76 -2.26 -14.41
C VAL A 101 10.16 -2.82 -14.21
N ILE A 102 11.14 -1.98 -13.86
CA ILE A 102 12.52 -2.44 -13.62
C ILE A 102 12.55 -3.39 -12.41
N ALA A 103 11.88 -3.06 -11.31
CA ALA A 103 11.82 -3.91 -10.12
C ALA A 103 11.14 -5.25 -10.42
N ALA A 104 10.02 -5.24 -11.13
CA ALA A 104 9.30 -6.45 -11.53
C ALA A 104 10.13 -7.32 -12.47
N ALA A 105 10.77 -6.74 -13.49
CA ALA A 105 11.59 -7.47 -14.44
C ALA A 105 12.82 -8.11 -13.79
N ILE A 106 13.54 -7.36 -12.95
CA ILE A 106 14.72 -7.87 -12.23
C ILE A 106 14.31 -8.98 -11.26
N THR A 107 13.19 -8.83 -10.57
CA THR A 107 12.68 -9.87 -9.66
C THR A 107 12.27 -11.13 -10.43
N ALA A 108 11.59 -10.98 -11.57
CA ALA A 108 11.21 -12.11 -12.40
C ALA A 108 12.43 -12.87 -12.94
N ALA A 109 13.44 -12.14 -13.42
CA ALA A 109 14.70 -12.73 -13.87
C ALA A 109 15.44 -13.45 -12.73
N ALA A 110 15.52 -12.85 -11.56
CA ALA A 110 16.13 -13.46 -10.39
C ALA A 110 15.39 -14.73 -9.96
N ALA A 111 14.05 -14.68 -9.88
CA ALA A 111 13.25 -15.84 -9.54
C ALA A 111 13.47 -16.99 -10.54
N TYR A 112 13.51 -16.70 -11.84
CA TYR A 112 13.82 -17.69 -12.87
C TYR A 112 15.20 -18.33 -12.67
N ILE A 113 16.22 -17.55 -12.34
CA ILE A 113 17.57 -18.05 -12.02
C ILE A 113 17.54 -18.96 -10.77
N PHE A 114 16.70 -18.66 -9.81
CA PHE A 114 16.52 -19.48 -8.60
C PHE A 114 15.62 -20.72 -8.82
N GLY A 115 15.21 -21.01 -10.06
CA GLY A 115 14.49 -22.22 -10.44
C GLY A 115 12.96 -22.12 -10.37
N PHE A 116 12.39 -20.92 -10.23
CA PHE A 116 10.95 -20.72 -10.40
C PHE A 116 10.55 -20.74 -11.87
N SER A 117 9.30 -21.09 -12.17
CA SER A 117 8.76 -20.91 -13.50
C SER A 117 8.77 -19.43 -13.91
N LEU A 118 8.80 -19.14 -15.19
CA LEU A 118 8.78 -17.76 -15.68
C LEU A 118 7.54 -17.02 -15.20
N ILE A 119 6.37 -17.68 -15.17
CA ILE A 119 5.11 -17.06 -14.74
C ILE A 119 5.10 -16.79 -13.24
N ASP A 120 5.65 -17.69 -12.42
CA ASP A 120 5.82 -17.49 -11.00
C ASP A 120 6.79 -16.33 -10.70
N GLY A 121 7.86 -16.23 -11.49
CA GLY A 121 8.78 -15.11 -11.44
C GLY A 121 8.13 -13.77 -11.78
N ILE A 122 7.29 -13.73 -12.83
CA ILE A 122 6.52 -12.53 -13.20
C ILE A 122 5.50 -12.19 -12.09
N LEU A 123 4.84 -13.20 -11.52
CA LEU A 123 3.93 -13.03 -10.38
C LEU A 123 4.64 -12.42 -9.18
N LEU A 124 5.80 -12.97 -8.81
CA LEU A 124 6.61 -12.45 -7.71
C LEU A 124 7.07 -11.02 -8.00
N GLY A 125 7.47 -10.72 -9.23
CA GLY A 125 7.82 -9.39 -9.70
C GLY A 125 6.66 -8.39 -9.58
N ALA A 126 5.45 -8.78 -9.94
CA ALA A 126 4.24 -7.95 -9.79
C ALA A 126 3.94 -7.65 -8.31
N ILE A 127 4.11 -8.64 -7.43
CA ILE A 127 3.91 -8.49 -5.97
C ILE A 127 4.88 -7.49 -5.37
N VAL A 128 6.17 -7.55 -5.75
CA VAL A 128 7.21 -6.69 -5.14
C VAL A 128 7.54 -5.45 -5.96
N GLY A 129 6.92 -5.23 -7.11
CA GLY A 129 7.21 -4.09 -7.98
C GLY A 129 6.92 -2.73 -7.32
N GLY A 130 5.85 -2.65 -6.52
CA GLY A 130 5.42 -1.42 -5.86
C GLY A 130 6.23 -1.07 -4.60
N THR A 131 6.23 0.22 -4.24
CA THR A 131 6.81 0.75 -3.00
C THR A 131 5.72 1.07 -1.98
N SER A 132 6.05 1.07 -0.68
CA SER A 132 5.07 1.32 0.38
C SER A 132 5.03 2.76 0.84
N ALA A 133 3.89 3.42 0.67
CA ALA A 133 3.65 4.77 1.18
C ALA A 133 3.61 4.82 2.72
N ALA A 134 3.28 3.74 3.40
CA ALA A 134 3.12 3.72 4.86
C ALA A 134 4.45 3.94 5.61
N VAL A 135 5.56 3.60 5.01
CA VAL A 135 6.90 3.69 5.62
C VAL A 135 7.55 5.05 5.38
N ILE A 136 7.20 5.71 4.26
CA ILE A 136 7.80 6.99 3.84
C ILE A 136 7.68 8.11 4.88
N PRO A 137 6.51 8.37 5.54
CA PRO A 137 6.38 9.44 6.51
C PRO A 137 7.29 9.27 7.73
N ILE A 138 7.57 8.02 8.13
CA ILE A 138 8.43 7.71 9.28
C ILE A 138 9.88 8.02 8.93
N ILE A 139 10.31 7.58 7.75
CA ILE A 139 11.67 7.77 7.25
C ILE A 139 11.90 9.24 6.88
N SER A 140 10.90 9.91 6.33
CA SER A 140 11.03 11.29 5.87
C SER A 140 11.13 12.33 7.00
N LYS A 141 10.70 12.01 8.23
CA LYS A 141 10.83 12.91 9.39
C LYS A 141 12.28 13.27 9.71
N GLY A 142 13.24 12.35 9.45
CA GLY A 142 14.67 12.57 9.63
C GLY A 142 15.42 12.90 8.34
N SER A 143 14.75 12.92 7.19
CA SER A 143 15.41 13.07 5.88
C SER A 143 15.65 14.53 5.50
N SER A 144 16.72 14.78 4.75
CA SER A 144 17.05 16.08 4.16
C SER A 144 16.29 16.39 2.85
N LEU A 145 15.35 15.53 2.45
CA LEU A 145 14.56 15.72 1.24
C LEU A 145 13.68 16.98 1.30
N SER A 146 13.62 17.69 0.19
CA SER A 146 12.69 18.81 0.00
C SER A 146 11.22 18.37 0.11
N PRO A 147 10.28 19.26 0.43
CA PRO A 147 8.86 18.94 0.44
C PRO A 147 8.37 18.38 -0.91
N GLN A 148 8.93 18.85 -2.03
CA GLN A 148 8.62 18.39 -3.36
C GLN A 148 9.06 16.92 -3.58
N ALA A 149 10.30 16.57 -3.16
CA ALA A 149 10.81 15.20 -3.26
C ALA A 149 10.05 14.24 -2.36
N LYS A 150 9.66 14.66 -1.15
CA LYS A 150 8.79 13.88 -0.25
C LYS A 150 7.44 13.60 -0.88
N ASN A 151 6.82 14.61 -1.49
CA ASN A 151 5.56 14.45 -2.20
C ASN A 151 5.70 13.50 -3.40
N LEU A 152 6.77 13.66 -4.19
CA LEU A 152 7.08 12.79 -5.33
C LEU A 152 7.08 11.32 -4.94
N VAL A 153 7.86 10.95 -3.91
CA VAL A 153 7.99 9.56 -3.45
C VAL A 153 6.70 9.04 -2.83
N THR A 154 5.95 9.91 -2.12
CA THR A 154 4.65 9.54 -1.54
C THR A 154 3.63 9.24 -2.64
N VAL A 155 3.52 10.10 -3.64
CA VAL A 155 2.59 9.90 -4.76
C VAL A 155 3.01 8.71 -5.61
N GLU A 156 4.31 8.51 -5.86
CA GLU A 156 4.83 7.30 -6.52
C GLU A 156 4.33 6.03 -5.84
N SER A 157 4.48 5.95 -4.51
CA SER A 157 4.05 4.77 -3.76
C SER A 157 2.53 4.55 -3.81
N ILE A 158 1.73 5.63 -3.76
CA ILE A 158 0.27 5.54 -3.89
C ILE A 158 -0.14 5.01 -5.28
N LEU A 159 0.65 5.32 -6.32
CA LEU A 159 0.38 4.87 -7.69
C LEU A 159 0.80 3.43 -7.94
N THR A 160 1.89 2.97 -7.34
CA THR A 160 2.42 1.62 -7.56
C THR A 160 1.59 0.54 -6.88
N ASP A 161 0.92 0.82 -5.76
CA ASP A 161 0.06 -0.14 -5.07
C ASP A 161 -1.07 -0.66 -5.98
N PRO A 162 -1.92 0.18 -6.62
CA PRO A 162 -2.95 -0.29 -7.56
C PRO A 162 -2.38 -1.06 -8.76
N ILE A 163 -1.24 -0.63 -9.30
CA ILE A 163 -0.59 -1.33 -10.42
C ILE A 163 -0.21 -2.76 -10.00
N GLY A 164 0.43 -2.92 -8.85
CA GLY A 164 0.80 -4.23 -8.31
C GLY A 164 -0.41 -5.14 -8.09
N ILE A 165 -1.50 -4.59 -7.54
CA ILE A 165 -2.75 -5.32 -7.29
C ILE A 165 -3.35 -5.84 -8.60
N VAL A 166 -3.52 -4.96 -9.59
CA VAL A 166 -4.13 -5.30 -10.88
C VAL A 166 -3.30 -6.36 -11.60
N LEU A 167 -1.98 -6.18 -11.66
CA LEU A 167 -1.09 -7.14 -12.34
C LEU A 167 -1.05 -8.49 -11.62
N THR A 168 -0.94 -8.50 -10.29
CA THR A 168 -0.93 -9.74 -9.50
C THR A 168 -2.21 -10.54 -9.73
N LEU A 169 -3.38 -9.90 -9.65
CA LEU A 169 -4.67 -10.56 -9.87
C LEU A 169 -4.82 -11.06 -11.31
N ALA A 170 -4.37 -10.29 -12.29
CA ALA A 170 -4.39 -10.71 -13.69
C ALA A 170 -3.53 -11.97 -13.90
N ILE A 171 -2.33 -12.01 -13.34
CA ILE A 171 -1.42 -13.16 -13.47
C ILE A 171 -1.99 -14.39 -12.74
N ILE A 172 -2.55 -14.22 -11.53
CA ILE A 172 -3.23 -15.31 -10.80
C ILE A 172 -4.36 -15.89 -11.65
N ASN A 173 -5.21 -15.07 -12.26
CA ASN A 173 -6.28 -15.53 -13.14
C ASN A 173 -5.75 -16.33 -14.34
N ILE A 174 -4.66 -15.89 -14.97
CA ILE A 174 -4.02 -16.60 -16.07
C ILE A 174 -3.57 -18.01 -15.62
N ILE A 175 -2.95 -18.10 -14.44
CA ILE A 175 -2.46 -19.38 -13.90
C ILE A 175 -3.64 -20.32 -13.59
N ILE A 176 -4.69 -19.81 -12.95
CA ILE A 176 -5.86 -20.63 -12.55
C ILE A 176 -6.59 -21.17 -13.78
N LEU A 177 -6.80 -20.33 -14.79
CA LEU A 177 -7.49 -20.72 -16.01
C LEU A 177 -6.66 -21.65 -16.91
N ASN A 178 -5.37 -21.80 -16.62
CA ASN A 178 -4.40 -22.63 -17.36
C ASN A 178 -4.47 -22.42 -18.89
N ASN A 179 -4.85 -21.21 -19.29
CA ASN A 179 -4.98 -20.85 -20.70
C ASN A 179 -4.08 -19.65 -21.01
N TYR A 180 -2.97 -19.93 -21.64
CA TYR A 180 -1.92 -18.96 -21.99
C TYR A 180 -2.08 -18.36 -23.39
N SER A 181 -3.20 -18.62 -24.08
CA SER A 181 -3.42 -18.01 -25.40
C SER A 181 -3.60 -16.50 -25.25
N LEU A 182 -2.86 -15.73 -26.02
CA LEU A 182 -2.81 -14.27 -25.90
C LEU A 182 -4.20 -13.64 -26.03
N ASN A 183 -5.01 -14.13 -26.98
CA ASN A 183 -6.36 -13.63 -27.21
C ASN A 183 -7.27 -13.88 -26.01
N PHE A 184 -7.20 -15.05 -25.38
CA PHE A 184 -7.99 -15.40 -24.22
C PHE A 184 -7.58 -14.56 -23.01
N VAL A 185 -6.28 -14.45 -22.74
CA VAL A 185 -5.72 -13.64 -21.66
C VAL A 185 -6.15 -12.18 -21.78
N VAL A 186 -5.95 -11.58 -22.94
CA VAL A 186 -6.32 -10.18 -23.19
C VAL A 186 -7.83 -9.97 -23.03
N SER A 187 -8.66 -10.83 -23.64
CA SER A 187 -10.13 -10.69 -23.52
C SER A 187 -10.62 -10.89 -22.09
N SER A 188 -10.10 -11.88 -21.37
CA SER A 188 -10.46 -12.15 -19.98
C SER A 188 -10.07 -11.00 -19.04
N VAL A 189 -8.84 -10.47 -19.18
CA VAL A 189 -8.37 -9.33 -18.38
C VAL A 189 -9.19 -8.09 -18.68
N ILE A 190 -9.44 -7.76 -19.96
CA ILE A 190 -10.24 -6.60 -20.35
C ILE A 190 -11.68 -6.75 -19.84
N SER A 191 -12.30 -7.92 -19.99
CA SER A 191 -13.66 -8.18 -19.51
C SER A 191 -13.76 -8.00 -18.00
N SER A 192 -12.90 -8.69 -17.24
CA SER A 192 -12.88 -8.63 -15.78
C SER A 192 -12.62 -7.20 -15.27
N PHE A 193 -11.70 -6.48 -15.90
CA PHE A 193 -11.39 -5.10 -15.57
C PHE A 193 -12.57 -4.17 -15.88
N SER A 194 -13.21 -4.31 -17.04
CA SER A 194 -14.35 -3.48 -17.44
C SER A 194 -15.55 -3.66 -16.51
N ILE A 195 -15.89 -4.91 -16.16
CA ILE A 195 -16.94 -5.21 -15.20
C ILE A 195 -16.63 -4.55 -13.86
N SER A 196 -15.40 -4.67 -13.37
CA SER A 196 -14.99 -4.11 -12.09
C SER A 196 -15.03 -2.59 -12.08
N LEU A 197 -14.59 -1.95 -13.17
CA LEU A 197 -14.62 -0.50 -13.31
C LEU A 197 -16.07 0.02 -13.27
N VAL A 198 -16.95 -0.61 -14.04
CA VAL A 198 -18.38 -0.22 -14.08
C VAL A 198 -19.03 -0.42 -12.72
N MET A 199 -18.83 -1.57 -12.09
CA MET A 199 -19.43 -1.87 -10.79
C MET A 199 -18.96 -0.92 -9.70
N GLY A 200 -17.66 -0.65 -9.62
CA GLY A 200 -17.11 0.30 -8.66
C GLY A 200 -17.56 1.73 -8.90
N ALA A 201 -17.60 2.15 -10.17
CA ALA A 201 -18.05 3.49 -10.56
C ALA A 201 -19.54 3.71 -10.29
N VAL A 202 -20.41 2.78 -10.69
CA VAL A 202 -21.87 2.84 -10.44
C VAL A 202 -22.15 2.90 -8.94
N ALA A 203 -21.51 2.04 -8.18
CA ALA A 203 -21.68 2.03 -6.73
C ALA A 203 -21.20 3.34 -6.09
N GLY A 204 -20.07 3.89 -6.53
CA GLY A 204 -19.58 5.18 -6.08
C GLY A 204 -20.53 6.32 -6.42
N PHE A 205 -21.05 6.31 -7.64
CA PHE A 205 -22.02 7.30 -8.09
C PHE A 205 -23.32 7.29 -7.27
N ILE A 206 -23.79 6.11 -6.87
CA ILE A 206 -24.96 5.96 -6.01
C ILE A 206 -24.64 6.33 -4.55
N TRP A 207 -23.47 5.90 -4.03
CA TRP A 207 -23.15 6.07 -2.62
C TRP A 207 -22.75 7.50 -2.23
N ILE A 208 -22.10 8.26 -3.13
CA ILE A 208 -21.62 9.61 -2.83
C ILE A 208 -22.73 10.55 -2.37
N PRO A 209 -23.90 10.68 -3.03
CA PRO A 209 -25.02 11.47 -2.56
C PRO A 209 -25.58 10.99 -1.22
N ILE A 210 -25.68 9.66 -1.03
CA ILE A 210 -26.12 9.06 0.24
C ILE A 210 -25.19 9.45 1.37
N MET A 211 -23.88 9.30 1.14
CA MET A 211 -22.84 9.71 2.11
C MET A 211 -22.92 11.21 2.42
N GLY A 212 -23.14 12.05 1.40
CA GLY A 212 -23.31 13.49 1.57
C GLY A 212 -24.53 13.84 2.43
N TYR A 213 -25.65 13.15 2.24
CA TYR A 213 -26.84 13.30 3.07
C TYR A 213 -26.57 12.91 4.53
N LEU A 214 -25.98 11.72 4.75
CA LEU A 214 -25.64 11.22 6.08
C LEU A 214 -24.67 12.15 6.83
N GLN A 215 -23.69 12.71 6.13
CA GLN A 215 -22.72 13.63 6.74
C GLN A 215 -23.31 15.00 7.10
N ARG A 216 -24.33 15.48 6.39
CA ARG A 216 -25.07 16.69 6.76
C ARG A 216 -25.80 16.54 8.09
N ASP A 217 -26.36 15.38 8.33
CA ASP A 217 -27.06 15.04 9.58
C ASP A 217 -26.07 14.64 10.70
N ARG A 218 -24.76 14.88 10.51
CA ARG A 218 -23.68 14.52 11.44
C ARG A 218 -23.64 13.03 11.79
N TYR A 219 -24.02 12.18 10.87
CA TYR A 219 -23.99 10.73 11.08
C TYR A 219 -22.54 10.23 11.07
N GLU A 220 -22.06 9.83 12.25
CA GLU A 220 -20.64 9.46 12.47
C GLU A 220 -20.20 8.19 11.73
N TYR A 221 -21.14 7.30 11.40
CA TYR A 221 -20.87 5.99 10.82
C TYR A 221 -20.91 5.94 9.29
N SER A 222 -20.89 7.09 8.62
CA SER A 222 -20.95 7.16 7.15
C SER A 222 -19.83 6.38 6.46
N TYR A 223 -18.63 6.32 7.07
CA TYR A 223 -17.52 5.52 6.58
C TYR A 223 -17.76 4.01 6.76
N ALA A 224 -18.34 3.58 7.88
CA ALA A 224 -18.67 2.17 8.09
C ALA A 224 -19.67 1.67 7.05
N GLY A 225 -20.65 2.51 6.69
CA GLY A 225 -21.56 2.26 5.57
C GLY A 225 -20.84 2.12 4.24
N ALA A 226 -19.89 3.02 3.94
CA ALA A 226 -19.07 2.93 2.73
C ALA A 226 -18.25 1.63 2.68
N LEU A 227 -17.67 1.22 3.81
CA LEU A 227 -16.93 -0.04 3.90
C LEU A 227 -17.86 -1.26 3.68
N ALA A 228 -19.06 -1.26 4.26
CA ALA A 228 -20.06 -2.31 4.03
C ALA A 228 -20.45 -2.41 2.55
N VAL A 229 -20.68 -1.28 1.89
CA VAL A 229 -20.93 -1.22 0.44
C VAL A 229 -19.74 -1.75 -0.35
N ALA A 230 -18.51 -1.45 0.05
CA ALA A 230 -17.32 -1.98 -0.59
C ALA A 230 -17.27 -3.52 -0.54
N PHE A 231 -17.65 -4.14 0.60
CA PHE A 231 -17.79 -5.60 0.71
C PHE A 231 -18.86 -6.16 -0.22
N ILE A 232 -20.02 -5.53 -0.27
CA ILE A 232 -21.14 -5.96 -1.14
C ILE A 232 -20.72 -5.91 -2.60
N ILE A 233 -20.13 -4.80 -3.04
CA ILE A 233 -19.67 -4.62 -4.42
C ILE A 233 -18.58 -5.63 -4.77
N PHE A 234 -17.63 -5.87 -3.87
CA PHE A 234 -16.62 -6.89 -4.03
C PHE A 234 -17.25 -8.25 -4.37
N LEU A 235 -18.22 -8.69 -3.56
CA LEU A 235 -18.89 -10.00 -3.76
C LEU A 235 -19.71 -10.03 -5.05
N ILE A 236 -20.51 -8.99 -5.32
CA ILE A 236 -21.33 -8.93 -6.55
C ILE A 236 -20.43 -8.94 -7.79
N THR A 237 -19.35 -8.17 -7.76
CA THR A 237 -18.41 -8.10 -8.90
C THR A 237 -17.76 -9.46 -9.17
N GLN A 238 -17.35 -10.19 -8.12
CA GLN A 238 -16.82 -11.55 -8.27
C GLN A 238 -17.86 -12.51 -8.85
N ALA A 239 -19.11 -12.44 -8.39
CA ALA A 239 -20.20 -13.26 -8.93
C ALA A 239 -20.47 -12.98 -10.44
N LEU A 240 -20.15 -11.78 -10.90
CA LEU A 240 -20.25 -11.38 -12.32
C LEU A 240 -18.96 -11.66 -13.12
N ASN A 241 -18.04 -12.47 -12.61
CA ASN A 241 -16.72 -12.75 -13.21
C ASN A 241 -15.82 -11.50 -13.38
N GLY A 242 -16.09 -10.43 -12.63
CA GLY A 242 -15.20 -9.29 -12.49
C GLY A 242 -14.21 -9.49 -11.34
N SER A 243 -13.29 -8.55 -11.17
CA SER A 243 -12.36 -8.52 -10.04
C SER A 243 -12.93 -7.68 -8.90
N GLY A 244 -13.39 -8.32 -7.82
CA GLY A 244 -13.90 -7.65 -6.62
C GLY A 244 -12.93 -6.62 -6.03
N PRO A 245 -11.62 -6.94 -5.90
CA PRO A 245 -10.62 -5.97 -5.43
C PRO A 245 -10.54 -4.71 -6.30
N ILE A 246 -10.58 -4.86 -7.62
CA ILE A 246 -10.54 -3.72 -8.56
C ILE A 246 -11.81 -2.86 -8.42
N ALA A 247 -12.98 -3.48 -8.25
CA ALA A 247 -14.23 -2.75 -8.02
C ALA A 247 -14.19 -1.96 -6.70
N ALA A 248 -13.67 -2.55 -5.62
CA ALA A 248 -13.48 -1.86 -4.34
C ALA A 248 -12.49 -0.70 -4.44
N LEU A 249 -11.40 -0.86 -5.22
CA LEU A 249 -10.44 0.21 -5.52
C LEU A 249 -11.14 1.38 -6.23
N VAL A 250 -11.87 1.10 -7.30
CA VAL A 250 -12.59 2.12 -8.10
C VAL A 250 -13.65 2.82 -7.24
N PHE A 251 -14.39 2.07 -6.44
CA PHE A 251 -15.33 2.63 -5.48
C PHE A 251 -14.66 3.60 -4.50
N GLY A 252 -13.50 3.23 -3.95
CA GLY A 252 -12.70 4.11 -3.09
C GLY A 252 -12.25 5.38 -3.82
N ILE A 253 -11.80 5.27 -5.08
CA ILE A 253 -11.43 6.42 -5.92
C ILE A 253 -12.63 7.34 -6.15
N MET A 254 -13.82 6.80 -6.42
CA MET A 254 -15.05 7.57 -6.61
C MET A 254 -15.37 8.39 -5.35
N ILE A 255 -15.34 7.76 -4.16
CA ILE A 255 -15.60 8.45 -2.89
C ILE A 255 -14.55 9.55 -2.62
N ALA A 256 -13.28 9.27 -2.86
CA ALA A 256 -12.20 10.22 -2.65
C ALA A 256 -12.34 11.50 -3.50
N ASN A 257 -12.98 11.37 -4.67
CA ASN A 257 -13.11 12.44 -5.66
C ASN A 257 -14.57 12.85 -5.88
N GLY A 258 -15.46 12.54 -4.93
CA GLY A 258 -16.90 12.78 -5.07
C GLY A 258 -17.24 14.24 -5.28
N GLU A 259 -16.58 15.16 -4.59
CA GLU A 259 -16.79 16.60 -4.74
C GLU A 259 -16.48 17.07 -6.17
N GLU A 260 -15.32 16.68 -6.71
CA GLU A 260 -14.88 17.05 -8.05
C GLU A 260 -15.79 16.44 -9.13
N ILE A 261 -16.16 15.17 -8.99
CA ILE A 261 -17.05 14.47 -9.93
C ILE A 261 -18.42 15.16 -10.00
N PHE A 262 -19.03 15.45 -8.86
CA PHE A 262 -20.35 16.06 -8.82
C PHE A 262 -20.33 17.56 -9.16
N LYS A 263 -19.24 18.27 -8.90
CA LYS A 263 -19.04 19.64 -9.45
C LYS A 263 -18.99 19.64 -10.97
N TRP A 264 -18.31 18.67 -11.57
CA TRP A 264 -18.29 18.51 -13.03
C TRP A 264 -19.67 18.24 -13.61
N LEU A 265 -20.52 17.52 -12.88
CA LEU A 265 -21.93 17.29 -13.21
C LEU A 265 -22.85 18.49 -12.88
N LYS A 266 -22.28 19.65 -12.48
CA LYS A 266 -23.01 20.90 -12.14
C LYS A 266 -23.95 20.76 -10.93
N TYR A 267 -23.68 19.86 -10.01
CA TYR A 267 -24.44 19.77 -8.76
C TYR A 267 -24.09 20.99 -7.86
N LYS A 268 -25.12 21.64 -7.27
CA LYS A 268 -24.95 22.94 -6.60
C LYS A 268 -24.30 22.88 -5.22
N ASP A 269 -24.42 21.74 -4.51
CA ASP A 269 -23.94 21.63 -3.14
C ASP A 269 -23.17 20.30 -2.96
N THR A 270 -21.88 20.35 -3.20
CA THR A 270 -20.97 19.19 -3.22
C THR A 270 -20.02 19.16 -2.04
N ASN A 271 -20.04 20.14 -1.13
CA ASN A 271 -19.07 20.25 -0.03
C ASN A 271 -19.10 19.05 0.95
N SER A 272 -20.25 18.37 1.06
CA SER A 272 -20.42 17.17 1.88
C SER A 272 -20.11 15.86 1.15
N PHE A 273 -19.68 15.90 -0.11
CA PHE A 273 -19.43 14.71 -0.94
C PHE A 273 -18.01 14.17 -0.81
N THR A 274 -17.27 14.61 0.20
CA THR A 274 -15.96 14.10 0.57
C THR A 274 -15.96 13.53 1.98
N LEU A 275 -14.97 12.68 2.29
CA LEU A 275 -14.81 12.15 3.63
C LEU A 275 -14.48 13.26 4.64
N ASN A 276 -15.30 13.42 5.66
CA ASN A 276 -15.07 14.33 6.78
C ASN A 276 -13.90 13.86 7.68
N SER A 277 -13.52 14.68 8.66
CA SER A 277 -12.42 14.38 9.59
C SER A 277 -12.68 13.13 10.44
N GLU A 278 -13.93 12.86 10.81
CA GLU A 278 -14.35 11.72 11.62
C GLU A 278 -14.23 10.41 10.81
N SER A 279 -14.75 10.41 9.58
CA SER A 279 -14.60 9.29 8.64
C SER A 279 -13.13 8.96 8.39
N ARG A 280 -12.26 9.97 8.26
CA ARG A 280 -10.81 9.75 8.11
C ARG A 280 -10.18 9.16 9.36
N ARG A 281 -10.59 9.58 10.56
CA ARG A 281 -10.10 8.99 11.83
C ARG A 281 -10.52 7.54 11.95
N PHE A 282 -11.77 7.23 11.65
CA PHE A 282 -12.28 5.85 11.68
C PHE A 282 -11.55 4.97 10.65
N ASN A 283 -11.33 5.47 9.42
CA ASN A 283 -10.52 4.78 8.41
C ASN A 283 -9.11 4.47 8.91
N ASN A 284 -8.45 5.43 9.55
CA ASN A 284 -7.11 5.23 10.09
C ASN A 284 -7.09 4.15 11.19
N LEU A 285 -8.14 4.09 12.01
CA LEU A 285 -8.29 3.10 13.07
C LEU A 285 -8.49 1.69 12.48
N ILE A 286 -9.38 1.52 11.51
CA ILE A 286 -9.58 0.26 10.80
C ILE A 286 -8.30 -0.18 10.09
N THR A 287 -7.61 0.74 9.42
CA THR A 287 -6.34 0.47 8.75
C THR A 287 -5.27 0.02 9.73
N PHE A 288 -5.19 0.64 10.90
CA PHE A 288 -4.25 0.28 11.96
C PHE A 288 -4.51 -1.16 12.46
N PHE A 289 -5.75 -1.50 12.82
CA PHE A 289 -6.08 -2.85 13.28
C PHE A 289 -5.87 -3.90 12.19
N THR A 290 -6.25 -3.57 10.97
CA THR A 290 -6.03 -4.47 9.82
C THR A 290 -4.54 -4.72 9.60
N ALA A 291 -3.71 -3.67 9.66
CA ALA A 291 -2.26 -3.80 9.52
C ALA A 291 -1.65 -4.60 10.68
N ALA A 292 -2.05 -4.31 11.92
CA ALA A 292 -1.55 -5.01 13.11
C ALA A 292 -1.86 -6.50 13.02
N PHE A 293 -3.12 -6.85 12.76
CA PHE A 293 -3.54 -8.23 12.59
C PHE A 293 -2.79 -8.91 11.44
N PHE A 294 -2.73 -8.27 10.28
CA PHE A 294 -2.16 -8.86 9.09
C PHE A 294 -0.65 -9.11 9.20
N PHE A 295 0.12 -8.16 9.75
CA PHE A 295 1.57 -8.36 9.86
C PHE A 295 1.93 -9.40 10.93
N VAL A 296 1.19 -9.50 12.03
CA VAL A 296 1.34 -10.60 12.99
C VAL A 296 0.98 -11.93 12.32
N TYR A 297 -0.11 -11.99 11.58
CA TYR A 297 -0.51 -13.15 10.80
C TYR A 297 0.56 -13.55 9.76
N LEU A 298 1.07 -12.59 8.99
CA LEU A 298 2.13 -12.83 8.00
C LEU A 298 3.41 -13.36 8.65
N GLY A 299 3.82 -12.78 9.77
CA GLY A 299 4.97 -13.25 10.53
C GLY A 299 4.78 -14.67 11.09
N ALA A 300 3.56 -15.00 11.52
CA ALA A 300 3.24 -16.31 12.05
C ALA A 300 3.14 -17.41 10.97
N LEU A 301 2.85 -17.04 9.72
CA LEU A 301 2.86 -17.95 8.57
C LEU A 301 4.25 -18.38 8.11
N VAL A 302 5.29 -17.65 8.51
CA VAL A 302 6.67 -17.95 8.13
C VAL A 302 7.08 -19.34 8.61
N SER A 303 7.76 -20.08 7.75
CA SER A 303 8.31 -21.40 8.09
C SER A 303 9.82 -21.41 7.99
N PHE A 304 10.51 -21.72 9.09
CA PHE A 304 11.96 -21.89 9.12
C PHE A 304 12.44 -23.16 8.41
N SER A 305 11.55 -24.11 8.13
CA SER A 305 11.90 -25.32 7.38
C SER A 305 12.37 -25.02 5.96
N ASN A 306 12.01 -23.84 5.42
CA ASN A 306 12.38 -23.40 4.07
C ASN A 306 13.25 -22.14 4.12
N TYR A 307 14.43 -22.26 4.75
CA TYR A 307 15.38 -21.14 4.86
C TYR A 307 15.90 -20.65 3.50
N SER A 308 15.94 -21.51 2.48
CA SER A 308 16.34 -21.13 1.13
C SER A 308 15.44 -20.04 0.54
N SER A 309 14.12 -20.10 0.78
CA SER A 309 13.19 -19.05 0.36
C SER A 309 13.46 -17.72 1.05
N MET A 310 13.90 -17.74 2.31
CA MET A 310 14.31 -16.52 3.01
C MET A 310 15.58 -15.90 2.41
N LEU A 311 16.57 -16.73 2.05
CA LEU A 311 17.79 -16.27 1.38
C LEU A 311 17.48 -15.68 -0.01
N ILE A 312 16.57 -16.31 -0.75
CA ILE A 312 16.06 -15.77 -2.03
C ILE A 312 15.43 -14.39 -1.81
N GLY A 313 14.59 -14.25 -0.77
CA GLY A 313 13.98 -12.96 -0.42
C GLY A 313 15.01 -11.87 -0.09
N LEU A 314 16.07 -12.22 0.62
CA LEU A 314 17.18 -11.32 0.90
C LEU A 314 17.91 -10.92 -0.40
N GLY A 315 18.21 -11.88 -1.27
CA GLY A 315 18.82 -11.64 -2.59
C GLY A 315 17.95 -10.73 -3.46
N ILE A 316 16.65 -10.99 -3.53
CA ILE A 316 15.69 -10.13 -4.23
C ILE A 316 15.72 -8.72 -3.64
N THR A 317 15.80 -8.56 -2.31
CA THR A 317 15.89 -7.23 -1.69
C THR A 317 17.11 -6.45 -2.17
N VAL A 318 18.27 -7.09 -2.24
CA VAL A 318 19.49 -6.46 -2.78
C VAL A 318 19.29 -6.02 -4.23
N LEU A 319 18.69 -6.88 -5.05
CA LEU A 319 18.38 -6.57 -6.44
C LEU A 319 17.36 -5.43 -6.57
N LEU A 320 16.37 -5.36 -5.68
CA LEU A 320 15.41 -4.24 -5.63
C LEU A 320 16.10 -2.92 -5.27
N ILE A 321 17.09 -2.95 -4.38
CA ILE A 321 17.92 -1.76 -4.08
C ILE A 321 18.67 -1.33 -5.35
N VAL A 322 19.34 -2.25 -6.01
CA VAL A 322 20.05 -1.97 -7.27
C VAL A 322 19.11 -1.44 -8.34
N SER A 323 17.95 -2.08 -8.52
CA SER A 323 16.93 -1.64 -9.48
C SER A 323 16.51 -0.19 -9.28
N ARG A 324 16.39 0.23 -8.04
CA ARG A 324 15.99 1.58 -7.66
C ARG A 324 17.08 2.62 -7.98
N PHE A 325 18.34 2.25 -7.73
CA PHE A 325 19.47 3.12 -8.09
C PHE A 325 19.66 3.26 -9.60
N ILE A 326 19.13 2.34 -10.40
CA ILE A 326 19.09 2.43 -11.87
C ILE A 326 17.85 3.20 -12.31
N GLY A 327 16.68 2.82 -11.85
CA GLY A 327 15.39 3.34 -12.32
C GLY A 327 15.14 4.80 -11.93
N THR A 328 15.52 5.21 -10.72
CA THR A 328 15.30 6.59 -10.27
C THR A 328 16.05 7.63 -11.12
N PRO A 329 17.36 7.50 -11.40
CA PRO A 329 18.07 8.41 -12.29
C PRO A 329 17.51 8.41 -13.72
N VAL A 330 17.09 7.25 -14.24
CA VAL A 330 16.47 7.15 -15.57
C VAL A 330 15.15 7.92 -15.62
N ALA A 331 14.28 7.70 -14.66
CA ALA A 331 12.97 8.34 -14.59
C ALA A 331 13.04 9.85 -14.34
N LEU A 332 14.00 10.30 -13.54
CA LEU A 332 14.19 11.70 -13.19
C LEU A 332 15.26 12.40 -14.03
N PHE A 333 15.65 11.83 -15.15
CA PHE A 333 16.61 12.44 -16.07
C PHE A 333 16.13 13.83 -16.51
N LYS A 334 17.01 14.84 -16.44
CA LYS A 334 16.71 16.25 -16.70
C LYS A 334 15.55 16.83 -15.85
N SER A 335 15.32 16.29 -14.66
CA SER A 335 14.35 16.84 -13.71
C SER A 335 14.96 17.99 -12.91
N GLN A 336 14.09 18.74 -12.21
CA GLN A 336 14.47 19.82 -11.32
C GLN A 336 15.02 19.35 -9.97
N TYR A 337 14.98 18.02 -9.70
CA TYR A 337 15.48 17.49 -8.45
C TYR A 337 17.00 17.58 -8.39
N GLN A 338 17.51 18.09 -7.28
CA GLN A 338 18.94 18.29 -7.10
C GLN A 338 19.68 16.95 -7.10
N LYS A 339 20.88 16.92 -7.65
CA LYS A 339 21.73 15.73 -7.65
C LYS A 339 21.95 15.16 -6.24
N GLU A 340 21.88 16.00 -5.21
CA GLU A 340 22.01 15.62 -3.80
C GLU A 340 20.80 14.85 -3.26
N GLU A 341 19.59 15.05 -3.81
CA GLU A 341 18.37 14.35 -3.41
C GLU A 341 18.22 12.97 -4.08
N MET A 342 18.79 12.81 -5.28
CA MET A 342 18.70 11.57 -6.05
C MET A 342 19.09 10.30 -5.28
N PRO A 343 20.27 10.26 -4.59
CA PRO A 343 20.65 9.07 -3.84
C PRO A 343 19.63 8.74 -2.75
N GLN A 344 19.09 9.75 -2.07
CA GLN A 344 18.12 9.57 -1.01
C GLN A 344 16.76 9.10 -1.55
N ILE A 345 16.29 9.61 -2.71
CA ILE A 345 15.10 9.10 -3.40
C ILE A 345 15.33 7.63 -3.82
N SER A 346 16.53 7.29 -4.29
CA SER A 346 16.89 5.93 -4.70
C SER A 346 16.93 4.94 -3.53
N THR A 347 17.09 5.37 -2.28
CA THR A 347 17.03 4.46 -1.13
C THR A 347 15.60 4.11 -0.70
N MET A 348 14.57 4.77 -1.24
CA MET A 348 13.17 4.51 -0.87
C MET A 348 12.64 3.22 -1.52
N VAL A 349 13.08 2.08 -1.02
CA VAL A 349 12.85 0.72 -1.57
C VAL A 349 11.79 -0.05 -0.79
N SER A 350 11.32 0.46 0.38
CA SER A 350 10.48 -0.30 1.31
C SER A 350 9.27 -0.92 0.65
N ARG A 351 9.01 -2.17 1.03
CA ARG A 351 7.76 -2.89 0.74
C ARG A 351 6.91 -2.94 2.01
N GLY A 352 5.60 -3.07 1.87
CA GLY A 352 4.71 -3.00 3.00
C GLY A 352 3.48 -3.89 2.86
N MET A 353 2.35 -3.37 3.36
CA MET A 353 1.10 -4.12 3.46
C MET A 353 0.60 -4.59 2.09
N GLY A 354 0.71 -3.78 1.04
CA GLY A 354 0.33 -4.16 -0.31
C GLY A 354 1.05 -5.44 -0.77
N ALA A 355 2.38 -5.44 -0.74
CA ALA A 355 3.17 -6.61 -1.09
C ALA A 355 2.88 -7.83 -0.20
N GLY A 356 2.71 -7.62 1.11
CA GLY A 356 2.38 -8.69 2.04
C GLY A 356 1.05 -9.37 1.72
N VAL A 357 -0.01 -8.59 1.47
CA VAL A 357 -1.33 -9.13 1.12
C VAL A 357 -1.28 -9.84 -0.22
N LEU A 358 -0.63 -9.23 -1.22
CA LEU A 358 -0.47 -9.86 -2.53
C LEU A 358 0.31 -11.18 -2.46
N ALA A 359 1.24 -11.34 -1.50
CA ALA A 359 1.97 -12.59 -1.29
C ALA A 359 1.09 -13.74 -0.79
N THR A 360 0.01 -13.44 -0.07
CA THR A 360 -0.92 -14.46 0.45
C THR A 360 -1.99 -14.87 -0.56
N LEU A 361 -2.24 -14.05 -1.59
CA LEU A 361 -3.29 -14.31 -2.57
C LEU A 361 -3.06 -15.59 -3.41
N PRO A 362 -1.86 -15.85 -3.95
CA PRO A 362 -1.64 -17.07 -4.73
C PRO A 362 -1.97 -18.32 -3.93
N LEU A 363 -1.59 -18.35 -2.64
CA LEU A 363 -1.95 -19.43 -1.74
C LEU A 363 -3.47 -19.49 -1.50
N ALA A 364 -4.12 -18.35 -1.28
CA ALA A 364 -5.56 -18.24 -1.04
C ALA A 364 -6.38 -18.69 -2.25
N TYR A 365 -5.89 -18.44 -3.46
CA TYR A 365 -6.50 -18.89 -4.72
C TYR A 365 -6.06 -20.29 -5.15
N GLY A 366 -5.28 -21.00 -4.35
CA GLY A 366 -4.86 -22.37 -4.62
C GLY A 366 -3.82 -22.50 -5.75
N VAL A 367 -3.04 -21.46 -6.03
CA VAL A 367 -1.96 -21.50 -7.03
C VAL A 367 -0.85 -22.43 -6.54
N PRO A 368 -0.53 -23.52 -7.27
CA PRO A 368 0.49 -24.48 -6.84
C PRO A 368 1.88 -23.85 -6.71
N GLY A 369 2.70 -24.35 -5.78
CA GLY A 369 4.11 -23.93 -5.65
C GLY A 369 4.34 -22.57 -4.99
N THR A 370 3.29 -21.81 -4.68
CA THR A 370 3.42 -20.42 -4.19
C THR A 370 3.46 -20.27 -2.66
N ALA A 371 3.37 -21.37 -1.90
CA ALA A 371 3.47 -21.32 -0.44
C ALA A 371 4.79 -20.69 0.05
N GLN A 372 5.87 -20.85 -0.70
CA GLN A 372 7.18 -20.25 -0.41
C GLN A 372 7.23 -18.72 -0.65
N PHE A 373 6.28 -18.14 -1.38
CA PHE A 373 6.21 -16.68 -1.59
C PHE A 373 6.04 -15.92 -0.29
N ILE A 374 5.35 -16.51 0.69
CA ILE A 374 5.18 -15.90 2.01
C ILE A 374 6.55 -15.68 2.67
N ASN A 375 7.44 -16.67 2.68
CA ASN A 375 8.78 -16.56 3.25
C ASN A 375 9.64 -15.55 2.48
N ILE A 376 9.58 -15.58 1.13
CA ILE A 376 10.31 -14.65 0.26
C ILE A 376 9.88 -13.22 0.56
N ILE A 377 8.58 -12.95 0.51
CA ILE A 377 8.02 -11.61 0.65
C ILE A 377 8.17 -11.09 2.08
N PHE A 378 8.03 -11.97 3.08
CA PHE A 378 8.34 -11.62 4.47
C PHE A 378 9.77 -11.03 4.59
N MET A 379 10.76 -11.72 4.02
CA MET A 379 12.15 -11.25 4.03
C MET A 379 12.33 -9.96 3.22
N VAL A 380 11.67 -9.85 2.07
CA VAL A 380 11.70 -8.62 1.26
C VAL A 380 11.14 -7.43 2.03
N ILE A 381 10.01 -7.59 2.71
CA ILE A 381 9.40 -6.52 3.54
C ILE A 381 10.35 -6.15 4.68
N LEU A 382 10.79 -7.13 5.46
CA LEU A 382 11.64 -6.90 6.62
C LEU A 382 12.97 -6.23 6.23
N ALA A 383 13.70 -6.81 5.27
CA ALA A 383 15.00 -6.33 4.85
C ALA A 383 14.93 -4.95 4.18
N SER A 384 13.91 -4.72 3.32
CA SER A 384 13.73 -3.41 2.67
C SER A 384 13.39 -2.30 3.66
N ILE A 385 12.58 -2.56 4.68
CA ILE A 385 12.27 -1.60 5.74
C ILE A 385 13.49 -1.31 6.60
N LEU A 386 14.25 -2.33 6.99
CA LEU A 386 15.49 -2.16 7.77
C LEU A 386 16.54 -1.36 6.97
N PHE A 387 16.71 -1.67 5.69
CA PHE A 387 17.58 -0.90 4.80
C PHE A 387 17.15 0.56 4.71
N ASN A 388 15.87 0.83 4.49
CA ASN A 388 15.36 2.20 4.44
C ASN A 388 15.55 2.95 5.75
N SER A 389 15.34 2.29 6.89
CA SER A 389 15.53 2.91 8.20
C SER A 389 17.01 3.26 8.45
N ALA A 390 17.92 2.38 8.06
CA ALA A 390 19.37 2.62 8.13
C ALA A 390 19.77 3.77 7.19
N ALA A 391 19.29 3.78 5.97
CA ALA A 391 19.56 4.84 5.01
C ALA A 391 19.04 6.21 5.49
N ALA A 392 17.83 6.25 6.06
CA ALA A 392 17.25 7.48 6.63
C ALA A 392 18.11 8.03 7.77
N PHE A 393 18.62 7.18 8.65
CA PHE A 393 19.54 7.57 9.72
C PHE A 393 20.86 8.14 9.16
N PHE A 394 21.42 7.50 8.14
CA PHE A 394 22.64 7.97 7.48
C PHE A 394 22.49 9.35 6.83
N PHE A 395 21.35 9.58 6.16
CA PHE A 395 21.07 10.87 5.51
C PHE A 395 20.60 11.95 6.49
N ALA A 396 19.99 11.59 7.63
CA ALA A 396 19.58 12.56 8.65
C ALA A 396 20.76 13.31 9.28
N SER A 397 21.94 12.68 9.34
CA SER A 397 23.15 13.31 9.88
C SER A 397 23.75 14.38 8.95
N LYS A 398 23.38 14.39 7.66
CA LYS A 398 23.77 15.41 6.68
C LYS A 398 22.71 16.51 6.66
N LYS A 399 22.87 17.57 7.50
CA LYS A 399 21.99 18.74 7.46
C LYS A 399 21.93 19.30 6.03
N PRO A 400 20.71 19.57 5.47
CA PRO A 400 20.62 20.23 4.19
C PRO A 400 21.25 21.62 4.31
N LYS A 401 22.13 21.99 3.40
CA LYS A 401 22.41 23.38 3.11
C LYS A 401 21.11 23.92 2.47
N VAL A 402 20.27 24.58 3.27
CA VAL A 402 19.11 25.28 2.76
C VAL A 402 19.63 26.46 1.94
N THR A 403 19.86 26.25 0.67
CA THR A 403 19.95 27.32 -0.31
C THR A 403 18.52 27.78 -0.58
N VAL A 404 18.00 28.61 0.31
CA VAL A 404 16.77 29.37 0.03
C VAL A 404 17.08 30.23 -1.18
N SER A 405 16.42 29.97 -2.29
CA SER A 405 16.50 30.86 -3.47
C SER A 405 16.19 32.28 -3.00
N PRO A 406 16.98 33.29 -3.36
CA PRO A 406 16.76 34.68 -2.92
C PRO A 406 15.33 35.18 -3.18
N LYS A 407 14.68 34.68 -4.23
CA LYS A 407 13.26 34.96 -4.53
C LYS A 407 12.26 34.37 -3.53
N ALA A 408 12.53 33.18 -2.96
CA ALA A 408 11.65 32.58 -1.98
C ALA A 408 11.82 33.23 -0.60
N ALA A 409 13.02 33.62 -0.23
CA ALA A 409 13.28 34.37 1.01
C ALA A 409 12.58 35.74 1.02
N LEU A 410 12.60 36.47 -0.11
CA LEU A 410 11.88 37.75 -0.27
C LEU A 410 10.35 37.56 -0.19
N SER A 411 9.79 36.49 -0.72
CA SER A 411 8.34 36.21 -0.64
C SER A 411 7.87 35.82 0.76
N GLU A 412 8.69 35.13 1.54
CA GLU A 412 8.38 34.81 2.93
C GLU A 412 8.54 36.02 3.87
N GLN A 413 9.54 36.87 3.65
CA GLN A 413 9.68 38.11 4.39
C GLN A 413 8.51 39.09 4.12
N ALA A 414 8.08 39.23 2.85
CA ALA A 414 6.91 40.00 2.52
C ALA A 414 5.60 39.48 3.13
N LYS A 415 5.43 38.15 3.25
CA LYS A 415 4.29 37.55 3.94
C LYS A 415 4.34 37.76 5.45
N GLN A 416 5.51 37.68 6.07
CA GLN A 416 5.66 37.90 7.50
C GLN A 416 5.46 39.37 7.87
N GLU A 417 5.89 40.32 7.04
CA GLU A 417 5.65 41.75 7.22
C GLU A 417 4.16 42.10 7.06
N ALA A 418 3.48 41.55 6.06
CA ALA A 418 2.04 41.72 5.88
C ALA A 418 1.23 41.20 7.07
N THR A 419 1.64 40.05 7.65
CA THR A 419 0.98 39.47 8.83
C THR A 419 1.27 40.28 10.10
N LYS A 420 2.43 40.93 10.21
CA LYS A 420 2.75 41.82 11.34
C LYS A 420 1.99 43.16 11.26
N GLN A 421 1.75 43.68 10.06
CA GLN A 421 0.95 44.89 9.88
C GLN A 421 -0.54 44.69 10.18
N GLN A 422 -1.10 43.50 9.90
CA GLN A 422 -2.49 43.16 10.26
C GLN A 422 -2.73 42.97 11.75
N LYS A 423 -1.68 42.76 12.56
CA LYS A 423 -1.78 42.56 14.02
C LYS A 423 -1.53 43.83 14.86
N LYS A 424 -1.31 44.97 14.24
CA LYS A 424 -1.24 46.23 15.01
C LYS A 424 -2.66 46.65 15.36
N PRO A 425 -2.99 46.84 16.66
CA PRO A 425 -4.29 47.39 17.04
C PRO A 425 -4.43 48.81 16.51
N LEU A 426 -5.59 49.09 15.98
CA LEU A 426 -6.03 50.43 15.61
C LEU A 426 -6.02 51.32 16.84
N PRO A 427 -5.62 52.62 16.69
CA PRO A 427 -5.52 53.58 17.80
C PRO A 427 -6.84 53.87 18.47
#